data_a0876fc3213a24139c940546b4d44978
#
_entry.id   a0876fc3213a24139c940546b4d44978
#
_cell.length_a   1.000
_cell.length_b   1.000
_cell.length_c   1.000
_cell.angle_alpha   90.00
_cell.angle_beta   90.00
_cell.angle_gamma   90.00
#
_symmetry.space_group_name_H-M   'P 1'
#
loop_
_entity.id
_entity.type
_entity.pdbx_description
1 polymer ?
#
loop_
_entity_poly.entity_id
_entity_poly.type
_entity_poly.pdbx_seq_one_letter_code
_entity_poly.pdbx_strand_id
1 'polypeptide(L)'
;MDPRPLGPEHWIMARQAIGYMIVFVGLAINAALSMLLAHAIIPSLVTTDDAPRDVLLFRRILYPIAAASLALTLYALAQALGLIVALLQYAYPRFAL
;
A
#
# COMPACT_ATOMS: atom_id res chain seq x y z
N MET A 1 31.12 13.26 -3.51
CA MET A 1 31.33 12.29 -2.45
C MET A 1 30.94 10.89 -2.92
N ASP A 2 31.87 9.98 -2.79
CA ASP A 2 31.62 8.63 -3.28
C ASP A 2 30.76 7.86 -2.29
N PRO A 3 29.77 7.10 -2.77
CA PRO A 3 28.96 6.25 -1.91
C PRO A 3 29.79 5.08 -1.39
N ARG A 4 29.43 4.60 -0.20
CA ARG A 4 30.02 3.38 0.32
C ARG A 4 29.49 2.18 -0.43
N PRO A 5 30.33 1.16 -0.72
CA PRO A 5 29.81 -0.08 -1.29
C PRO A 5 28.89 -0.77 -0.29
N LEU A 6 27.79 -1.32 -0.77
CA LEU A 6 26.82 -2.02 0.06
C LEU A 6 27.29 -3.44 0.33
N GLY A 7 27.24 -3.85 1.60
CA GLY A 7 27.52 -5.22 2.00
C GLY A 7 26.31 -6.13 1.77
N PRO A 8 26.47 -7.46 1.99
CA PRO A 8 25.36 -8.40 1.79
C PRO A 8 24.11 -8.04 2.61
N GLU A 9 24.27 -7.58 3.84
CA GLU A 9 23.15 -7.20 4.68
C GLU A 9 22.37 -6.02 4.13
N HIS A 10 23.04 -5.10 3.45
CA HIS A 10 22.39 -3.94 2.84
C HIS A 10 21.64 -4.32 1.58
N TRP A 11 22.13 -5.29 0.84
CA TRP A 11 21.39 -5.83 -0.30
C TRP A 11 20.13 -6.57 0.14
N ILE A 12 20.18 -7.24 1.30
CA ILE A 12 18.97 -7.84 1.88
C ILE A 12 17.97 -6.76 2.24
N MET A 13 18.41 -5.65 2.85
CA MET A 13 17.54 -4.51 3.16
C MET A 13 16.91 -3.91 1.90
N ALA A 14 17.70 -3.75 0.84
CA ALA A 14 17.19 -3.25 -0.43
C ALA A 14 16.10 -4.17 -1.00
N ARG A 15 16.31 -5.47 -0.91
CA ARG A 15 15.31 -6.46 -1.35
C ARG A 15 14.04 -6.38 -0.53
N GLN A 16 14.17 -6.20 0.80
CA GLN A 16 13.02 -6.00 1.68
C GLN A 16 12.26 -4.73 1.34
N ALA A 17 12.97 -3.64 1.04
CA ALA A 17 12.33 -2.38 0.65
C ALA A 17 11.51 -2.55 -0.63
N ILE A 18 12.06 -3.25 -1.62
CA ILE A 18 11.34 -3.55 -2.86
C ILE A 18 10.10 -4.40 -2.56
N GLY A 19 10.22 -5.40 -1.67
CA GLY A 19 9.09 -6.22 -1.25
C GLY A 19 7.98 -5.40 -0.64
N TYR A 20 8.31 -4.48 0.26
CA TYR A 20 7.32 -3.59 0.86
C TYR A 20 6.67 -2.67 -0.17
N MET A 21 7.43 -2.20 -1.16
CA MET A 21 6.86 -1.38 -2.24
C MET A 21 5.86 -2.16 -3.10
N ILE A 22 6.15 -3.42 -3.39
CA ILE A 22 5.23 -4.29 -4.12
C ILE A 22 3.95 -4.52 -3.31
N VAL A 23 4.08 -4.80 -2.03
CA VAL A 23 2.94 -4.97 -1.12
C VAL A 23 2.13 -3.67 -1.03
N PHE A 24 2.81 -2.53 -0.93
CA PHE A 24 2.17 -1.23 -0.91
C PHE A 24 1.29 -1.01 -2.14
N VAL A 25 1.81 -1.29 -3.34
CA VAL A 25 1.05 -1.11 -4.58
C VAL A 25 -0.16 -2.04 -4.61
N GLY A 26 0.02 -3.31 -4.26
CA GLY A 26 -1.08 -4.28 -4.25
C GLY A 26 -2.18 -3.89 -3.27
N LEU A 27 -1.81 -3.49 -2.06
CA LEU A 27 -2.78 -3.07 -1.04
C LEU A 27 -3.47 -1.76 -1.41
N ALA A 28 -2.75 -0.83 -2.04
CA ALA A 28 -3.34 0.43 -2.50
C ALA A 28 -4.40 0.17 -3.58
N ILE A 29 -4.11 -0.72 -4.51
CA ILE A 29 -5.07 -1.12 -5.55
C ILE A 29 -6.29 -1.77 -4.90
N ASN A 30 -6.08 -2.68 -3.96
CA ASN A 30 -7.18 -3.35 -3.26
C ASN A 30 -8.06 -2.34 -2.50
N ALA A 31 -7.46 -1.39 -1.80
CA ALA A 31 -8.21 -0.35 -1.09
C ALA A 31 -9.03 0.51 -2.06
N ALA A 32 -8.42 0.91 -3.18
CA ALA A 32 -9.10 1.73 -4.18
C ALA A 32 -10.28 0.98 -4.80
N LEU A 33 -10.08 -0.29 -5.18
CA LEU A 33 -11.16 -1.09 -5.76
C LEU A 33 -12.29 -1.33 -4.77
N SER A 34 -11.97 -1.63 -3.50
CA SER A 34 -12.96 -1.84 -2.47
C SER A 34 -13.80 -0.58 -2.23
N MET A 35 -13.18 0.58 -2.19
CA MET A 35 -13.89 1.85 -2.02
C MET A 35 -14.73 2.18 -3.24
N LEU A 36 -14.22 1.92 -4.43
CA LEU A 36 -14.96 2.17 -5.66
C LEU A 36 -16.21 1.29 -5.73
N LEU A 37 -16.08 0.00 -5.39
CA LEU A 37 -17.22 -0.90 -5.35
C LEU A 37 -18.25 -0.46 -4.31
N ALA A 38 -17.79 -0.16 -3.08
CA ALA A 38 -18.70 0.18 -1.99
C ALA A 38 -19.36 1.54 -2.19
N HIS A 39 -18.66 2.50 -2.77
CA HIS A 39 -19.11 3.90 -2.80
C HIS A 39 -19.81 4.28 -4.09
N ALA A 40 -19.42 3.69 -5.22
CA ALA A 40 -19.92 4.09 -6.53
C ALA A 40 -20.62 2.94 -7.28
N ILE A 41 -19.95 1.82 -7.45
CA ILE A 41 -20.43 0.77 -8.35
C ILE A 41 -21.68 0.09 -7.80
N ILE A 42 -21.64 -0.38 -6.55
CA ILE A 42 -22.79 -1.07 -5.95
C ILE A 42 -24.01 -0.15 -5.82
N PRO A 43 -23.88 1.07 -5.25
CA PRO A 43 -25.03 1.97 -5.20
C PRO A 43 -25.57 2.35 -6.58
N SER A 44 -24.71 2.52 -7.56
CA SER A 44 -25.12 2.84 -8.92
C SER A 44 -25.95 1.71 -9.55
N LEU A 45 -25.48 0.46 -9.39
CA LEU A 45 -26.22 -0.70 -9.92
C LEU A 45 -27.58 -0.86 -9.26
N VAL A 46 -27.70 -0.61 -7.97
CA VAL A 46 -28.98 -0.69 -7.27
C VAL A 46 -29.92 0.42 -7.72
N THR A 47 -29.41 1.64 -7.91
CA THR A 47 -30.20 2.79 -8.35
C THR A 47 -30.76 2.59 -9.75
N THR A 48 -30.02 1.91 -10.64
CA THR A 48 -30.47 1.64 -12.01
C THR A 48 -31.23 0.33 -12.15
N ASP A 49 -31.52 -0.35 -11.03
CA ASP A 49 -32.21 -1.65 -10.99
C ASP A 49 -31.45 -2.78 -11.70
N ASP A 50 -30.14 -2.60 -11.91
CA ASP A 50 -29.29 -3.64 -12.49
C ASP A 50 -28.90 -4.70 -11.47
N ALA A 51 -29.10 -4.41 -10.17
CA ALA A 51 -28.79 -5.33 -9.08
C ALA A 51 -29.83 -5.19 -7.97
N PRO A 52 -30.13 -6.28 -7.21
CA PRO A 52 -31.07 -6.21 -6.09
C PRO A 52 -30.47 -5.40 -4.92
N ARG A 53 -31.37 -4.83 -4.11
CA ARG A 53 -30.94 -4.04 -2.94
C ARG A 53 -30.12 -4.83 -1.95
N ASP A 54 -30.26 -6.16 -1.92
CA ASP A 54 -29.47 -7.01 -1.02
C ASP A 54 -27.97 -6.87 -1.24
N VAL A 55 -27.55 -6.45 -2.44
CA VAL A 55 -26.14 -6.20 -2.77
C VAL A 55 -25.56 -5.07 -1.91
N LEU A 56 -26.40 -4.16 -1.40
CA LEU A 56 -25.94 -3.10 -0.51
C LEU A 56 -25.33 -3.64 0.78
N LEU A 57 -25.66 -4.87 1.18
CA LEU A 57 -25.06 -5.50 2.35
C LEU A 57 -23.57 -5.71 2.17
N PHE A 58 -23.10 -5.91 0.94
CA PHE A 58 -21.67 -6.05 0.65
C PHE A 58 -20.88 -4.81 1.01
N ARG A 59 -21.51 -3.63 1.04
CA ARG A 59 -20.84 -2.40 1.46
C ARG A 59 -20.36 -2.48 2.90
N ARG A 60 -21.10 -3.18 3.76
CA ARG A 60 -20.70 -3.37 5.16
C ARG A 60 -19.44 -4.20 5.30
N ILE A 61 -19.17 -5.06 4.30
CA ILE A 61 -17.95 -5.87 4.26
C ILE A 61 -16.83 -5.10 3.58
N LEU A 62 -17.14 -4.37 2.51
CA LEU A 62 -16.14 -3.67 1.70
C LEU A 62 -15.51 -2.49 2.42
N TYR A 63 -16.27 -1.75 3.23
CA TYR A 63 -15.71 -0.63 3.99
C TYR A 63 -14.63 -1.04 4.97
N PRO A 64 -14.83 -2.07 5.83
CA PRO A 64 -13.76 -2.56 6.70
C PRO A 64 -12.56 -3.09 5.91
N ILE A 65 -12.79 -3.78 4.78
CA ILE A 65 -11.71 -4.28 3.94
C ILE A 65 -10.89 -3.12 3.39
N ALA A 66 -11.56 -2.06 2.90
CA ALA A 66 -10.88 -0.88 2.39
C ALA A 66 -10.07 -0.18 3.48
N ALA A 67 -10.65 -0.04 4.68
CA ALA A 67 -9.96 0.59 5.80
C ALA A 67 -8.74 -0.21 6.24
N ALA A 68 -8.87 -1.54 6.35
CA ALA A 68 -7.75 -2.41 6.71
C ALA A 68 -6.66 -2.36 5.64
N SER A 69 -7.05 -2.40 4.36
CA SER A 69 -6.09 -2.32 3.25
C SER A 69 -5.35 -0.99 3.26
N LEU A 70 -6.05 0.11 3.53
CA LEU A 70 -5.42 1.43 3.62
C LEU A 70 -4.41 1.49 4.77
N ALA A 71 -4.79 0.96 5.95
CA ALA A 71 -3.89 0.93 7.10
C ALA A 71 -2.63 0.13 6.80
N LEU A 72 -2.79 -1.05 6.19
CA LEU A 72 -1.65 -1.89 5.79
C LEU A 72 -0.82 -1.23 4.69
N THR A 73 -1.45 -0.49 3.79
CA THR A 73 -0.76 0.28 2.74
C THR A 73 0.16 1.32 3.37
N LEU A 74 -0.34 2.07 4.35
CA LEU A 74 0.45 3.07 5.05
C LEU A 74 1.59 2.44 5.84
N TYR A 75 1.34 1.29 6.48
CA TYR A 75 2.38 0.55 7.18
C TYR A 75 3.48 0.10 6.23
N ALA A 76 3.11 -0.50 5.09
CA ALA A 76 4.09 -0.96 4.11
C ALA A 76 4.92 0.20 3.56
N LEU A 77 4.27 1.35 3.30
CA LEU A 77 4.98 2.55 2.84
C LEU A 77 5.99 3.02 3.89
N ALA A 78 5.58 3.09 5.16
CA ALA A 78 6.45 3.52 6.24
C ALA A 78 7.67 2.59 6.37
N GLN A 79 7.48 1.28 6.26
CA GLN A 79 8.58 0.32 6.32
C GLN A 79 9.53 0.48 5.12
N ALA A 80 8.97 0.64 3.93
CA ALA A 80 9.79 0.83 2.72
C ALA A 80 10.63 2.10 2.82
N LEU A 81 10.02 3.21 3.24
CA LEU A 81 10.73 4.46 3.39
C LEU A 81 11.81 4.38 4.46
N GLY A 82 11.54 3.72 5.58
CA GLY A 82 12.52 3.53 6.64
C GLY A 82 13.75 2.77 6.14
N LEU A 83 13.54 1.69 5.39
CA LEU A 83 14.63 0.91 4.82
C LEU A 83 15.43 1.71 3.79
N ILE A 84 14.73 2.46 2.93
CA ILE A 84 15.39 3.27 1.91
C ILE A 84 16.24 4.36 2.57
N VAL A 85 15.71 5.04 3.58
CA VAL A 85 16.45 6.08 4.31
C VAL A 85 17.68 5.48 4.98
N ALA A 86 17.54 4.31 5.62
CA ALA A 86 18.66 3.64 6.26
C ALA A 86 19.77 3.32 5.26
N LEU A 87 19.40 2.83 4.07
CA LEU A 87 20.35 2.54 3.01
C LEU A 87 21.04 3.80 2.50
N LEU A 88 20.29 4.89 2.32
CA LEU A 88 20.85 6.15 1.87
C LEU A 88 21.82 6.73 2.88
N GLN A 89 21.48 6.66 4.16
CA GLN A 89 22.36 7.14 5.23
C GLN A 89 23.64 6.33 5.33
N TYR A 90 23.57 5.03 5.05
CA TYR A 90 24.78 4.20 5.01
C TYR A 90 25.64 4.51 3.79
N ALA A 91 25.01 4.55 2.61
CA ALA A 91 25.74 4.79 1.35
C ALA A 91 26.30 6.21 1.27
N TYR A 92 25.57 7.19 1.82
CA TYR A 92 25.96 8.60 1.80
C TYR A 92 25.92 9.13 3.23
N PRO A 93 27.02 8.96 4.00
CA PRO A 93 27.03 9.32 5.43
C PRO A 93 26.67 10.77 5.74
N ARG A 94 26.76 11.65 4.76
CA ARG A 94 26.38 13.06 4.92
C ARG A 94 24.96 13.37 4.46
N PHE A 95 24.24 12.35 4.02
CA PHE A 95 22.83 12.54 3.67
C PHE A 95 22.04 12.84 4.94
N ALA A 96 21.43 14.03 4.98
CA ALA A 96 20.68 14.49 6.15
C ALA A 96 19.20 14.59 5.80
N LEU A 97 18.36 14.06 6.67
CA LEU A 97 16.92 14.21 6.61
C LEU A 97 16.41 15.03 7.78
#